data_f58907b122bbf5fe5083cdda1182db80
#
_entry.id   f58907b122bbf5fe5083cdda1182db80
#
_cell.length_a   1.000
_cell.length_b   1.000
_cell.length_c   1.000
_cell.angle_alpha   90.00
_cell.angle_beta   90.00
_cell.angle_gamma   90.00
#
_symmetry.space_group_name_H-M   'P 1'
#
loop_
_entity.id
_entity.type
_entity.pdbx_description
1 polymer ?
#
loop_
_entity_poly.entity_id
_entity_poly.type
_entity_poly.pdbx_seq_one_letter_code
_entity_poly.pdbx_strand_id
1 'polypeptide(L)'
;MSSAEITIIKRAGKGNAFSVEKIKNAIRKAFLSVGSFATEDDIVNILSHVRISEGMHVEEIQNQVEIGLMAEQYFAVAKAYMLYRQKHMEDREVRDHLDFLIQYCQAENAATGSKYDANANIEKKNLATLIGELPKKNFIRL
;
A
#
# COMPACT_ATOMS: atom_id res chain seq x y z
N MET A 1 -14.53 -22.83 -19.05
CA MET A 1 -14.38 -21.38 -19.21
C MET A 1 -13.04 -20.96 -18.69
N SER A 2 -12.14 -20.63 -19.57
CA SER A 2 -10.89 -20.02 -19.14
C SER A 2 -11.21 -18.58 -18.74
N SER A 3 -11.17 -18.28 -17.45
CA SER A 3 -11.16 -16.92 -17.00
C SER A 3 -9.84 -16.32 -17.51
N ALA A 4 -9.91 -15.43 -18.47
CA ALA A 4 -8.72 -14.70 -18.90
C ALA A 4 -8.14 -13.98 -17.69
N GLU A 5 -6.87 -14.21 -17.42
CA GLU A 5 -6.19 -13.50 -16.35
C GLU A 5 -6.15 -12.01 -16.68
N ILE A 6 -6.80 -11.22 -15.84
CA ILE A 6 -6.79 -9.77 -15.99
C ILE A 6 -5.53 -9.23 -15.35
N THR A 7 -4.76 -8.46 -16.12
CA THR A 7 -3.56 -7.82 -15.64
C THR A 7 -3.90 -6.41 -15.15
N ILE A 8 -3.50 -6.09 -13.94
CA ILE A 8 -3.66 -4.74 -13.38
C ILE A 8 -2.31 -4.06 -13.23
N ILE A 9 -2.30 -2.74 -13.25
CA ILE A 9 -1.10 -1.96 -13.08
C ILE A 9 -0.98 -1.57 -11.61
N LYS A 10 0.10 -2.05 -10.97
CA LYS A 10 0.44 -1.63 -9.61
C LYS A 10 1.10 -0.26 -9.62
N ARG A 11 1.15 0.37 -8.46
CA ARG A 11 1.69 1.69 -8.23
C ARG A 11 3.11 1.89 -8.77
N ALA A 12 3.93 0.84 -8.80
CA ALA A 12 5.28 0.88 -9.35
C ALA A 12 5.33 0.75 -10.87
N GLY A 13 4.20 0.79 -11.56
CA GLY A 13 4.12 0.65 -13.01
C GLY A 13 4.29 -0.77 -13.52
N LYS A 14 4.33 -1.76 -12.64
CA LYS A 14 4.46 -3.16 -13.03
C LYS A 14 3.09 -3.79 -13.17
N GLY A 15 2.86 -4.46 -14.31
CA GLY A 15 1.69 -5.30 -14.50
C GLY A 15 1.77 -6.56 -13.64
N ASN A 16 0.71 -6.85 -12.92
CA ASN A 16 0.58 -8.08 -12.14
C ASN A 16 -0.75 -8.74 -12.41
N ALA A 17 -0.79 -10.06 -12.28
CA ALA A 17 -2.04 -10.79 -12.37
C ALA A 17 -3.01 -10.29 -11.30
N PHE A 18 -4.25 -10.04 -11.69
CA PHE A 18 -5.29 -9.60 -10.80
C PHE A 18 -5.78 -10.75 -9.92
N SER A 19 -5.92 -10.49 -8.62
CA SER A 19 -6.48 -11.45 -7.68
C SER A 19 -7.67 -10.86 -6.95
N VAL A 20 -8.86 -11.38 -7.22
CA VAL A 20 -10.11 -11.01 -6.54
C VAL A 20 -10.00 -11.30 -5.04
N GLU A 21 -9.29 -12.37 -4.68
CA GLU A 21 -9.14 -12.76 -3.27
C GLU A 21 -8.45 -11.69 -2.43
N LYS A 22 -7.50 -10.97 -3.00
CA LYS A 22 -6.84 -9.85 -2.29
C LYS A 22 -7.82 -8.74 -1.95
N ILE A 23 -8.72 -8.41 -2.87
CA ILE A 23 -9.77 -7.41 -2.65
C ILE A 23 -10.75 -7.91 -1.60
N LYS A 24 -11.22 -9.14 -1.71
CA LYS A 24 -12.13 -9.75 -0.74
C LYS A 24 -11.53 -9.74 0.67
N ASN A 25 -10.25 -10.10 0.80
CA ASN A 25 -9.56 -10.10 2.08
C ASN A 25 -9.43 -8.68 2.66
N ALA A 26 -9.16 -7.69 1.83
CA ALA A 26 -9.10 -6.30 2.26
C ALA A 26 -10.47 -5.82 2.78
N ILE A 27 -11.55 -6.18 2.10
CA ILE A 27 -12.91 -5.88 2.53
C ILE A 27 -13.20 -6.56 3.87
N ARG A 28 -12.87 -7.84 4.01
CA ARG A 28 -13.06 -8.59 5.26
C ARG A 28 -12.32 -7.94 6.42
N LYS A 29 -11.08 -7.52 6.20
CA LYS A 29 -10.28 -6.83 7.22
C LYS A 29 -10.92 -5.50 7.63
N ALA A 30 -11.46 -4.76 6.68
CA ALA A 30 -12.17 -3.51 6.98
C ALA A 30 -13.41 -3.76 7.84
N PHE A 31 -14.19 -4.79 7.53
CA PHE A 31 -15.33 -5.19 8.36
C PHE A 31 -14.90 -5.57 9.78
N LEU A 32 -13.86 -6.38 9.90
CA LEU A 32 -13.34 -6.80 11.20
C LEU A 32 -12.85 -5.61 12.04
N SER A 33 -12.25 -4.62 11.41
CA SER A 33 -11.72 -3.44 12.11
C SER A 33 -12.81 -2.60 12.77
N VAL A 34 -14.05 -2.67 12.28
CA VAL A 34 -15.20 -1.99 12.90
C VAL A 34 -16.06 -2.94 13.75
N GLY A 35 -15.56 -4.15 14.00
CA GLY A 35 -16.26 -5.12 14.83
C GLY A 35 -17.38 -5.88 14.13
N SER A 36 -17.38 -5.90 12.80
CA SER A 36 -18.39 -6.58 11.99
C SER A 36 -17.78 -7.70 11.18
N PHE A 37 -18.64 -8.57 10.65
CA PHE A 37 -18.22 -9.63 9.73
C PHE A 37 -18.94 -9.44 8.38
N ALA A 38 -18.19 -9.63 7.30
CA ALA A 38 -18.77 -9.65 5.97
C ALA A 38 -19.16 -11.09 5.60
N THR A 39 -20.40 -11.28 5.21
CA THR A 39 -20.83 -12.55 4.60
C THR A 39 -20.40 -12.58 3.12
N GLU A 40 -20.41 -13.78 2.52
CA GLU A 40 -20.11 -13.89 1.09
C GLU A 40 -21.11 -13.08 0.24
N ASP A 41 -22.37 -13.02 0.65
CA ASP A 41 -23.39 -12.23 -0.04
C ASP A 41 -23.09 -10.73 0.07
N ASP A 42 -22.64 -10.26 1.21
CA ASP A 42 -22.23 -8.87 1.40
C ASP A 42 -21.09 -8.51 0.46
N ILE A 43 -20.09 -9.38 0.37
CA ILE A 43 -18.93 -9.18 -0.50
C ILE A 43 -19.35 -9.18 -1.98
N VAL A 44 -20.21 -10.10 -2.38
CA VAL A 44 -20.75 -10.16 -3.75
C VAL A 44 -21.48 -8.86 -4.09
N ASN A 45 -22.31 -8.37 -3.18
CA ASN A 45 -23.05 -7.12 -3.40
C ASN A 45 -22.10 -5.91 -3.53
N ILE A 46 -21.08 -5.84 -2.70
CA ILE A 46 -20.08 -4.78 -2.80
C ILE A 46 -19.32 -4.87 -4.12
N LEU A 47 -18.88 -6.06 -4.49
CA LEU A 47 -18.13 -6.27 -5.72
C LEU A 47 -18.98 -6.09 -6.99
N SER A 48 -20.31 -6.12 -6.87
CA SER A 48 -21.20 -5.82 -8.00
C SER A 48 -21.04 -4.38 -8.50
N HIS A 49 -20.53 -3.49 -7.66
CA HIS A 49 -20.23 -2.10 -8.01
C HIS A 49 -18.83 -1.92 -8.59
N VAL A 50 -18.01 -2.96 -8.58
CA VAL A 50 -16.62 -2.92 -9.03
C VAL A 50 -16.52 -3.50 -10.43
N ARG A 51 -16.02 -2.71 -11.36
CA ARG A 51 -15.75 -3.14 -12.73
C ARG A 51 -14.25 -3.11 -12.97
N ILE A 52 -13.72 -4.23 -13.38
CA ILE A 52 -12.29 -4.42 -13.58
C ILE A 52 -12.05 -4.65 -15.07
N SER A 53 -11.13 -3.89 -15.64
CA SER A 53 -10.71 -4.02 -17.01
C SER A 53 -9.22 -4.21 -17.13
N GLU A 54 -8.79 -4.74 -18.28
CA GLU A 54 -7.37 -4.96 -18.57
C GLU A 54 -6.58 -3.65 -18.49
N GLY A 55 -5.42 -3.69 -17.85
CA GLY A 55 -4.56 -2.52 -17.73
C GLY A 55 -5.03 -1.47 -16.74
N MET A 56 -6.05 -1.77 -15.95
CA MET A 56 -6.58 -0.85 -14.97
C MET A 56 -5.61 -0.66 -13.79
N HIS A 57 -5.49 0.56 -13.30
CA HIS A 57 -4.66 0.84 -12.12
C HIS A 57 -5.34 0.34 -10.85
N VAL A 58 -4.52 -0.16 -9.92
CA VAL A 58 -5.01 -0.68 -8.64
C VAL A 58 -5.76 0.39 -7.84
N GLU A 59 -5.35 1.64 -7.94
CA GLU A 59 -6.01 2.77 -7.27
C GLU A 59 -7.45 2.95 -7.74
N GLU A 60 -7.71 2.74 -9.03
CA GLU A 60 -9.06 2.84 -9.58
C GLU A 60 -9.97 1.73 -9.04
N ILE A 61 -9.42 0.51 -8.93
CA ILE A 61 -10.14 -0.62 -8.34
C ILE A 61 -10.49 -0.32 -6.89
N GLN A 62 -9.54 0.20 -6.13
CA GLN A 62 -9.73 0.58 -4.73
C GLN A 62 -10.77 1.69 -4.59
N ASN A 63 -10.78 2.67 -5.48
CA ASN A 63 -11.80 3.71 -5.50
C ASN A 63 -13.19 3.13 -5.72
N GLN A 64 -13.31 2.16 -6.63
CA GLN A 64 -14.59 1.51 -6.90
C GLN A 64 -15.06 0.68 -5.71
N VAL A 65 -14.14 0.03 -4.98
CA VAL A 65 -14.47 -0.69 -3.75
C VAL A 65 -15.03 0.27 -2.70
N GLU A 66 -14.43 1.43 -2.53
CA GLU A 66 -14.90 2.46 -1.61
C GLU A 66 -16.32 2.92 -1.98
N ILE A 67 -16.54 3.16 -3.27
CA ILE A 67 -17.86 3.54 -3.78
C ILE A 67 -18.88 2.41 -3.55
N GLY A 68 -18.48 1.17 -3.77
CA GLY A 68 -19.33 0.01 -3.52
C GLY A 68 -19.72 -0.13 -2.06
N LEU A 69 -18.79 0.07 -1.15
CA LEU A 69 -19.06 0.06 0.29
C LEU A 69 -20.05 1.15 0.68
N MET A 70 -19.88 2.35 0.13
CA MET A 70 -20.81 3.46 0.37
C MET A 70 -22.18 3.22 -0.23
N ALA A 71 -22.24 2.67 -1.44
CA ALA A 71 -23.50 2.35 -2.13
C ALA A 71 -24.32 1.32 -1.35
N GLU A 72 -23.67 0.36 -0.71
CA GLU A 72 -24.32 -0.63 0.15
C GLU A 72 -24.53 -0.11 1.58
N GLN A 73 -24.25 1.17 1.84
CA GLN A 73 -24.46 1.86 3.12
C GLN A 73 -23.56 1.37 4.26
N TYR A 74 -22.43 0.75 3.93
CA TYR A 74 -21.41 0.37 4.91
C TYR A 74 -20.42 1.53 5.15
N PHE A 75 -20.92 2.64 5.68
CA PHE A 75 -20.12 3.87 5.79
C PHE A 75 -18.93 3.73 6.74
N ALA A 76 -19.12 3.08 7.88
CA ALA A 76 -18.03 2.86 8.83
C ALA A 76 -16.96 1.95 8.24
N VAL A 77 -17.38 0.92 7.50
CA VAL A 77 -16.47 -0.01 6.82
C VAL A 77 -15.72 0.72 5.69
N ALA A 78 -16.42 1.57 4.92
CA ALA A 78 -15.81 2.38 3.88
C ALA A 78 -14.72 3.28 4.43
N LYS A 79 -15.00 3.93 5.55
CA LYS A 79 -14.02 4.78 6.24
C LYS A 79 -12.81 3.98 6.71
N ALA A 80 -13.04 2.81 7.30
CA ALA A 80 -11.97 1.92 7.74
C ALA A 80 -11.12 1.45 6.55
N TYR A 81 -11.75 1.13 5.44
CA TYR A 81 -11.06 0.73 4.21
C TYR A 81 -10.18 1.86 3.66
N MET A 82 -10.69 3.08 3.63
CA MET A 82 -9.94 4.26 3.19
C MET A 82 -8.71 4.51 4.07
N LEU A 83 -8.87 4.41 5.38
CA LEU A 83 -7.77 4.59 6.34
C LEU A 83 -6.71 3.50 6.19
N TYR A 84 -7.15 2.26 6.02
CA TYR A 84 -6.24 1.13 5.79
C TYR A 84 -5.44 1.31 4.50
N ARG A 85 -6.12 1.69 3.43
CA ARG A 85 -5.51 1.97 2.13
C ARG A 85 -4.46 3.08 2.23
N GLN A 86 -4.80 4.17 2.91
CA GLN A 86 -3.89 5.30 3.10
C GLN A 86 -2.67 4.90 3.93
N LYS A 87 -2.87 4.14 5.00
CA LYS A 87 -1.78 3.64 5.83
C LYS A 87 -0.82 2.77 5.04
N HIS A 88 -1.33 1.86 4.22
CA HIS A 88 -0.49 1.03 3.35
C HIS A 88 0.30 1.86 2.35
N MET A 89 -0.30 2.89 1.82
CA MET A 89 0.37 3.80 0.91
C MET A 89 1.53 4.53 1.59
N GLU A 90 1.30 5.06 2.78
CA GLU A 90 2.33 5.72 3.58
C GLU A 90 3.46 4.77 3.97
N ASP A 91 3.14 3.56 4.39
CA ASP A 91 4.13 2.55 4.73
C ASP A 91 5.00 2.18 3.52
N ARG A 92 4.43 2.09 2.34
CA ARG A 92 5.17 1.84 1.10
C ARG A 92 6.10 3.01 0.76
N GLU A 93 5.63 4.24 0.87
CA GLU A 93 6.44 5.43 0.61
C GLU A 93 7.63 5.50 1.56
N VAL A 94 7.42 5.25 2.83
CA VAL A 94 8.50 5.20 3.81
C VAL A 94 9.50 4.09 3.45
N ARG A 95 9.01 2.91 3.13
CA ARG A 95 9.85 1.76 2.77
C ARG A 95 10.68 2.04 1.53
N ASP A 96 10.06 2.60 0.48
CA ASP A 96 10.74 2.95 -0.77
C ASP A 96 11.81 4.01 -0.53
N HIS A 97 11.51 4.98 0.32
CA HIS A 97 12.46 6.02 0.69
C HIS A 97 13.65 5.45 1.47
N LEU A 98 13.38 4.54 2.40
CA LEU A 98 14.43 3.84 3.14
C LEU A 98 15.32 3.02 2.21
N ASP A 99 14.73 2.28 1.28
CA ASP A 99 15.47 1.49 0.31
C ASP A 99 16.35 2.38 -0.57
N PHE A 100 15.83 3.52 -1.00
CA PHE A 100 16.61 4.50 -1.75
C PHE A 100 17.82 5.01 -0.95
N LEU A 101 17.60 5.38 0.31
CA LEU A 101 18.67 5.87 1.18
C LEU A 101 19.73 4.81 1.42
N ILE A 102 19.33 3.57 1.66
CA ILE A 102 20.25 2.44 1.83
C ILE A 102 21.08 2.22 0.58
N GLN A 103 20.46 2.21 -0.59
CA GLN A 103 21.17 2.06 -1.87
C GLN A 103 22.14 3.21 -2.11
N TYR A 104 21.75 4.42 -1.79
CA TYR A 104 22.62 5.60 -1.92
C TYR A 104 23.86 5.47 -1.04
N CYS A 105 23.70 5.10 0.22
CA CYS A 105 24.81 4.90 1.15
C CYS A 105 25.73 3.76 0.70
N GLN A 106 25.19 2.66 0.20
CA GLN A 106 25.97 1.54 -0.32
C GLN A 106 26.77 1.93 -1.56
N ALA A 107 26.17 2.67 -2.48
CA ALA A 107 26.85 3.16 -3.67
C ALA A 107 28.00 4.11 -3.32
N GLU A 108 27.80 4.99 -2.37
CA GLU A 108 28.84 5.93 -1.89
C GLU A 108 29.98 5.19 -1.22
N ASN A 109 29.70 4.20 -0.37
CA ASN A 109 30.72 3.35 0.24
C ASN A 109 31.52 2.56 -0.79
N ALA A 110 30.87 2.05 -1.83
CA ALA A 110 31.53 1.34 -2.92
C ALA A 110 32.45 2.28 -3.73
N ALA A 111 32.05 3.54 -3.92
CA ALA A 111 32.83 4.53 -4.65
C ALA A 111 34.05 5.03 -3.87
N THR A 112 33.95 5.11 -2.54
CA THR A 112 35.00 5.64 -1.66
C THR A 112 35.92 4.59 -1.06
N GLY A 113 35.58 3.30 -1.12
CA GLY A 113 36.37 2.18 -0.65
C GLY A 113 36.52 2.14 0.88
N SER A 114 37.37 1.22 1.36
CA SER A 114 37.57 0.96 2.80
C SER A 114 38.28 2.05 3.58
N LYS A 115 38.68 3.12 2.93
CA LYS A 115 39.35 4.29 3.55
C LYS A 115 38.48 4.99 4.60
N TYR A 116 37.20 4.75 4.62
CA TYR A 116 36.21 5.58 5.30
C TYR A 116 35.35 4.82 6.30
N ASP A 117 35.90 3.79 6.94
CA ASP A 117 35.18 3.03 7.96
C ASP A 117 34.65 3.93 9.09
N ALA A 118 35.45 4.92 9.49
CA ALA A 118 35.03 5.91 10.48
C ALA A 118 33.91 6.82 9.96
N ASN A 119 33.96 7.19 8.67
CA ASN A 119 32.94 8.01 8.03
C ASN A 119 31.65 7.21 7.78
N ALA A 120 31.78 5.92 7.53
CA ALA A 120 30.61 5.04 7.41
C ALA A 120 29.75 5.02 8.68
N ASN A 121 30.38 5.08 9.86
CA ASN A 121 29.68 5.18 11.14
C ASN A 121 28.93 6.51 11.30
N ILE A 122 29.51 7.60 10.84
CA ILE A 122 28.89 8.92 10.86
C ILE A 122 27.68 8.93 9.90
N GLU A 123 27.83 8.38 8.69
CA GLU A 123 26.75 8.28 7.72
C GLU A 123 25.59 7.43 8.22
N LYS A 124 25.89 6.31 8.89
CA LYS A 124 24.86 5.48 9.52
C LYS A 124 24.07 6.25 10.58
N LYS A 125 24.74 7.08 11.37
CA LYS A 125 24.07 7.94 12.36
C LYS A 125 23.19 8.98 11.68
N ASN A 126 23.66 9.60 10.60
CA ASN A 126 22.88 10.57 9.84
C ASN A 126 21.67 9.92 9.19
N LEU A 127 21.84 8.73 8.62
CA LEU A 127 20.74 7.95 8.05
C LEU A 127 19.69 7.60 9.12
N ALA A 128 20.14 7.15 10.29
CA ALA A 128 19.23 6.84 11.41
C ALA A 128 18.46 8.08 11.87
N THR A 129 19.09 9.26 11.88
CA THR A 129 18.44 10.52 12.23
C THR A 129 17.38 10.89 11.19
N LEU A 130 17.70 10.78 9.90
CA LEU A 130 16.74 11.03 8.81
C LEU A 130 15.54 10.09 8.88
N ILE A 131 15.78 8.80 9.10
CA ILE A 131 14.75 7.80 9.27
C ILE A 131 13.86 8.11 10.47
N GLY A 132 14.47 8.55 11.59
CA GLY A 132 13.74 8.93 12.80
C GLY A 132 12.85 10.14 12.61
N GLU A 133 13.25 11.10 11.79
CA GLU A 133 12.48 12.32 11.52
C GLU A 133 11.28 12.08 10.59
N LEU A 134 11.43 11.23 9.59
CA LEU A 134 10.36 10.96 8.62
C LEU A 134 9.08 10.43 9.26
N PRO A 135 9.12 9.41 10.13
CA PRO A 135 7.91 8.96 10.83
C PRO A 135 7.30 10.03 11.73
N LYS A 136 8.11 10.84 12.39
CA LYS A 136 7.63 11.94 13.25
C LYS A 136 6.85 12.97 12.47
N LYS A 137 7.29 13.33 11.27
CA LYS A 137 6.57 14.26 10.40
C LYS A 137 5.20 13.71 10.01
N ASN A 138 5.11 12.44 9.73
CA ASN A 138 3.85 11.79 9.38
C ASN A 138 2.90 11.74 10.59
N PHE A 139 3.40 11.52 11.79
CA PHE A 139 2.60 11.56 13.02
C PHE A 139 2.06 12.95 13.35
N ILE A 140 2.81 13.99 13.09
CA ILE A 140 2.39 15.38 13.35
C ILE A 140 1.25 15.78 12.42
N ARG A 141 1.16 15.23 11.23
CA ARG A 141 0.09 15.50 10.27
C ARG A 141 -1.22 14.78 10.58
N LEU A 142 -1.18 13.81 11.43
CA LEU A 142 -2.37 13.09 11.92
C LEU A 142 -3.03 13.84 13.07
#